data_864b96606fa49b2e4f6c358cf02e6e57
#
_entry.id   864b96606fa49b2e4f6c358cf02e6e57
#
_cell.length_a   1.000
_cell.length_b   1.000
_cell.length_c   1.000
_cell.angle_alpha   90.00
_cell.angle_beta   90.00
_cell.angle_gamma   90.00
#
_symmetry.space_group_name_H-M   'P 1'
#
loop_
_entity.id
_entity.type
_entity.pdbx_description
1 polymer ?
#
loop_
_entity_poly.entity_id
_entity_poly.type
_entity_poly.pdbx_seq_one_letter_code
_entity_poly.pdbx_strand_id
1 'polypeptide(L)'
;VGVVEVPIDRSREFGVLTVDESNRVLRFQEKPTDPTPIPGRPDTVLASMGIYVFNPRLLERLLRADAEDPDSAHDFGKNIIPQAIANLRVFAYPFEDVRSKAQHYWRDVGTIDAYYEANMELVRVSPELNIYDEQWPIWTYQEQLPPAKFVFDDENRRGCAIDSMVSGGCIISGSRVSNSLLFSQVRVHDYSTVDRSIVLPRVHIGEHC
;
A
#
# COMPACT_ATOMS: atom_id res chain seq x y z
N VAL A 1 3.28 17.78 0.40
CA VAL A 1 2.94 16.60 -0.40
C VAL A 1 4.03 15.56 -0.21
N GLY A 2 3.67 14.37 0.28
CA GLY A 2 4.58 13.22 0.29
C GLY A 2 4.82 12.73 -1.13
N VAL A 3 6.10 12.49 -1.48
CA VAL A 3 6.50 12.09 -2.83
C VAL A 3 7.50 10.94 -2.81
N VAL A 4 7.44 10.11 -3.85
CA VAL A 4 8.41 9.06 -4.14
C VAL A 4 8.89 9.17 -5.58
N GLU A 5 10.06 8.62 -5.83
CA GLU A 5 10.58 8.49 -7.18
C GLU A 5 10.06 7.22 -7.83
N VAL A 6 9.55 7.34 -9.04
CA VAL A 6 9.06 6.20 -9.82
C VAL A 6 9.58 6.25 -11.25
N PRO A 7 9.72 5.12 -11.93
CA PRO A 7 10.04 5.08 -13.35
C PRO A 7 9.03 5.90 -14.18
N ILE A 8 9.51 6.59 -15.21
CA ILE A 8 8.71 7.51 -16.02
C ILE A 8 7.56 6.81 -16.76
N ASP A 9 7.74 5.57 -17.14
CA ASP A 9 6.73 4.73 -17.81
C ASP A 9 5.50 4.47 -16.94
N ARG A 10 5.66 4.57 -15.61
CA ARG A 10 4.58 4.44 -14.63
C ARG A 10 3.87 5.77 -14.31
N SER A 11 4.27 6.87 -14.92
CA SER A 11 3.71 8.21 -14.64
C SER A 11 2.19 8.31 -14.76
N ARG A 12 1.58 7.49 -15.61
CA ARG A 12 0.12 7.46 -15.83
C ARG A 12 -0.67 6.87 -14.67
N GLU A 13 0.01 6.28 -13.70
CA GLU A 13 -0.63 5.74 -12.51
C GLU A 13 -0.82 6.82 -11.43
N PHE A 14 -0.01 7.90 -11.47
CA PHE A 14 0.15 8.85 -10.36
C PHE A 14 -0.04 10.31 -10.78
N GLY A 15 -0.26 11.16 -9.78
CA GLY A 15 -0.01 12.58 -9.90
C GLY A 15 1.51 12.84 -9.91
N VAL A 16 2.02 13.55 -10.90
CA VAL A 16 3.45 13.84 -11.08
C VAL A 16 3.74 15.29 -10.73
N LEU A 17 4.82 15.51 -9.96
CA LEU A 17 5.24 16.82 -9.51
C LEU A 17 6.53 17.26 -10.18
N THR A 18 6.59 18.57 -10.48
CA THR A 18 7.84 19.27 -10.78
C THR A 18 8.17 20.19 -9.62
N VAL A 19 9.41 20.18 -9.17
CA VAL A 19 9.87 20.98 -8.01
C VAL A 19 11.11 21.81 -8.39
N ASP A 20 11.37 22.86 -7.62
CA ASP A 20 12.64 23.59 -7.64
C ASP A 20 13.67 22.96 -6.68
N GLU A 21 14.87 23.57 -6.61
CA GLU A 21 15.98 23.12 -5.75
C GLU A 21 15.64 23.12 -4.25
N SER A 22 14.61 23.86 -3.84
CA SER A 22 14.12 23.92 -2.45
C SER A 22 13.00 22.93 -2.15
N ASN A 23 12.67 22.02 -3.09
CA ASN A 23 11.51 21.15 -3.07
C ASN A 23 10.16 21.89 -3.11
N ARG A 24 10.14 23.15 -3.52
CA ARG A 24 8.87 23.85 -3.73
C ARG A 24 8.22 23.30 -5.00
N VAL A 25 6.95 22.96 -4.92
CA VAL A 25 6.18 22.43 -6.03
C VAL A 25 5.85 23.57 -7.01
N LEU A 26 6.30 23.42 -8.23
CA LEU A 26 6.06 24.36 -9.34
C LEU A 26 4.87 23.91 -10.19
N ARG A 27 4.67 22.61 -10.33
CA ARG A 27 3.61 22.03 -11.14
C ARG A 27 3.17 20.69 -10.59
N PHE A 28 1.88 20.40 -10.74
CA PHE A 28 1.26 19.10 -10.49
C PHE A 28 0.47 18.68 -11.73
N GLN A 29 0.63 17.44 -12.17
CA GLN A 29 -0.06 16.87 -13.32
C GLN A 29 -0.66 15.54 -12.91
N GLU A 30 -1.97 15.43 -12.95
CA GLU A 30 -2.66 14.19 -12.65
C GLU A 30 -2.58 13.22 -13.83
N LYS A 31 -1.95 12.07 -13.61
CA LYS A 31 -1.80 10.96 -14.57
C LYS A 31 -1.36 11.42 -15.98
N PRO A 32 -0.25 12.14 -16.09
CA PRO A 32 0.16 12.75 -17.35
C PRO A 32 0.59 11.72 -18.39
N THR A 33 0.31 12.01 -19.66
CA THR A 33 0.85 11.25 -20.80
C THR A 33 2.25 11.70 -21.20
N ASP A 34 2.60 12.95 -20.86
CA ASP A 34 3.90 13.57 -21.11
C ASP A 34 4.40 14.20 -19.80
N PRO A 35 4.97 13.40 -18.89
CA PRO A 35 5.45 13.87 -17.61
C PRO A 35 6.79 14.60 -17.72
N THR A 36 7.02 15.57 -16.84
CA THR A 36 8.34 16.21 -16.72
C THR A 36 9.23 15.35 -15.84
N PRO A 37 10.37 14.83 -16.33
CA PRO A 37 11.30 14.04 -15.53
C PRO A 37 12.03 14.88 -14.49
N ILE A 38 12.63 14.20 -13.51
CA ILE A 38 13.51 14.84 -12.53
C ILE A 38 14.76 15.37 -13.26
N PRO A 39 15.22 16.60 -12.97
CA PRO A 39 16.42 17.16 -13.61
C PRO A 39 17.64 16.21 -13.45
N GLY A 40 18.28 15.89 -14.56
CA GLY A 40 19.42 14.97 -14.60
C GLY A 40 19.08 13.47 -14.54
N ARG A 41 17.78 13.11 -14.45
CA ARG A 41 17.30 11.71 -14.43
C ARG A 41 16.10 11.54 -15.37
N PRO A 42 16.35 11.34 -16.67
CA PRO A 42 15.31 11.35 -17.70
C PRO A 42 14.30 10.19 -17.58
N ASP A 43 14.68 9.11 -16.91
CA ASP A 43 13.86 7.90 -16.77
C ASP A 43 13.04 7.88 -15.44
N THR A 44 13.07 8.98 -14.68
CA THR A 44 12.46 9.04 -13.34
C THR A 44 11.59 10.29 -13.19
N VAL A 45 10.45 10.13 -12.53
CA VAL A 45 9.55 11.23 -12.16
C VAL A 45 9.29 11.24 -10.65
N LEU A 46 8.83 12.37 -10.15
CA LEU A 46 8.44 12.54 -8.75
C LEU A 46 6.93 12.33 -8.64
N ALA A 47 6.52 11.20 -8.08
CA ALA A 47 5.12 10.81 -7.94
C ALA A 47 4.54 11.22 -6.57
N SER A 48 3.30 11.69 -6.57
CA SER A 48 2.54 11.94 -5.35
C SER A 48 2.13 10.62 -4.70
N MET A 49 2.38 10.50 -3.41
CA MET A 49 1.91 9.35 -2.61
C MET A 49 0.43 9.45 -2.22
N GLY A 50 -0.27 10.56 -2.54
CA GLY A 50 -1.60 10.83 -2.02
C GLY A 50 -1.62 11.21 -0.54
N ILE A 51 -0.46 11.55 0.03
CA ILE A 51 -0.29 11.92 1.43
C ILE A 51 0.01 13.41 1.52
N TYR A 52 -0.83 14.13 2.27
CA TYR A 52 -0.75 15.58 2.36
C TYR A 52 -0.76 16.05 3.81
N VAL A 53 0.05 17.06 4.10
CA VAL A 53 0.04 17.77 5.39
C VAL A 53 -0.34 19.22 5.13
N PHE A 54 -1.39 19.68 5.79
CA PHE A 54 -1.92 21.03 5.65
C PHE A 54 -1.96 21.75 7.01
N ASN A 55 -1.87 23.08 6.97
CA ASN A 55 -2.40 23.87 8.06
C ASN A 55 -3.92 23.69 8.13
N PRO A 56 -4.51 23.33 9.29
CA PRO A 56 -5.94 22.98 9.36
C PRO A 56 -6.88 24.10 8.89
N ARG A 57 -6.60 25.36 9.26
CA ARG A 57 -7.43 26.52 8.83
C ARG A 57 -7.35 26.74 7.32
N LEU A 58 -6.18 26.46 6.74
CA LEU A 58 -5.99 26.57 5.30
C LEU A 58 -6.76 25.47 4.57
N LEU A 59 -6.67 24.22 5.05
CA LEU A 59 -7.40 23.10 4.48
C LEU A 59 -8.90 23.35 4.49
N GLU A 60 -9.46 23.77 5.65
CA GLU A 60 -10.88 24.08 5.76
C GLU A 60 -11.31 25.13 4.72
N ARG A 61 -10.53 26.21 4.55
CA ARG A 61 -10.85 27.25 3.56
C ARG A 61 -10.81 26.73 2.14
N LEU A 62 -9.82 25.91 1.78
CA LEU A 62 -9.72 25.32 0.44
C LEU A 62 -10.89 24.37 0.16
N LEU A 63 -11.23 23.52 1.11
CA LEU A 63 -12.34 22.56 0.97
C LEU A 63 -13.69 23.26 0.88
N ARG A 64 -13.91 24.32 1.64
CA ARG A 64 -15.17 25.11 1.53
C ARG A 64 -15.30 25.79 0.18
N ALA A 65 -14.20 26.40 -0.30
CA ALA A 65 -14.20 27.03 -1.61
C ALA A 65 -14.42 26.02 -2.75
N ASP A 66 -13.81 24.84 -2.65
CA ASP A 66 -14.00 23.77 -3.62
C ASP A 66 -15.43 23.19 -3.58
N ALA A 67 -16.03 23.09 -2.40
CA ALA A 67 -17.41 22.60 -2.24
C ALA A 67 -18.47 23.54 -2.86
N GLU A 68 -18.15 24.83 -2.99
CA GLU A 68 -19.01 25.84 -3.62
C GLU A 68 -18.81 25.94 -5.15
N ASP A 69 -17.77 25.30 -5.69
CA ASP A 69 -17.47 25.30 -7.12
C ASP A 69 -18.22 24.15 -7.84
N PRO A 70 -19.25 24.45 -8.65
CA PRO A 70 -20.04 23.43 -9.34
C PRO A 70 -19.26 22.71 -10.44
N ASP A 71 -18.14 23.26 -10.89
CA ASP A 71 -17.29 22.65 -11.93
C ASP A 71 -16.16 21.80 -11.34
N SER A 72 -16.04 21.76 -10.02
CA SER A 72 -15.04 20.95 -9.34
C SER A 72 -15.40 19.47 -9.33
N ALA A 73 -14.38 18.62 -9.54
CA ALA A 73 -14.50 17.18 -9.32
C ALA A 73 -14.37 16.77 -7.84
N HIS A 74 -14.13 17.73 -6.95
CA HIS A 74 -13.88 17.55 -5.51
C HIS A 74 -12.73 16.57 -5.23
N ASP A 75 -11.68 16.66 -6.02
CA ASP A 75 -10.52 15.77 -6.00
C ASP A 75 -9.26 16.54 -5.60
N PHE A 76 -8.46 15.96 -4.69
CA PHE A 76 -7.22 16.62 -4.24
C PHE A 76 -6.22 16.85 -5.38
N GLY A 77 -6.03 15.86 -6.24
CA GLY A 77 -5.07 15.93 -7.35
C GLY A 77 -5.52 16.83 -8.48
N LYS A 78 -6.82 16.85 -8.76
CA LYS A 78 -7.38 17.63 -9.88
C LYS A 78 -7.70 19.08 -9.52
N ASN A 79 -8.15 19.32 -8.29
CA ASN A 79 -8.70 20.61 -7.86
C ASN A 79 -7.85 21.26 -6.76
N ILE A 80 -7.76 20.63 -5.58
CA ILE A 80 -7.21 21.25 -4.38
C ILE A 80 -5.71 21.55 -4.51
N ILE A 81 -4.90 20.58 -4.93
CA ILE A 81 -3.45 20.73 -5.01
C ILE A 81 -3.05 21.72 -6.13
N PRO A 82 -3.58 21.64 -7.36
CA PRO A 82 -3.30 22.64 -8.39
C PRO A 82 -3.69 24.06 -7.98
N GLN A 83 -4.85 24.25 -7.35
CA GLN A 83 -5.27 25.55 -6.83
C GLN A 83 -4.33 26.04 -5.71
N ALA A 84 -3.91 25.15 -4.82
CA ALA A 84 -2.96 25.48 -3.75
C ALA A 84 -1.59 25.90 -4.32
N ILE A 85 -1.07 25.22 -5.34
CA ILE A 85 0.21 25.54 -5.97
C ILE A 85 0.16 26.94 -6.60
N ALA A 86 -0.94 27.31 -7.24
CA ALA A 86 -1.09 28.58 -7.90
C ALA A 86 -1.05 29.77 -6.91
N ASN A 87 -1.53 29.61 -5.70
CA ASN A 87 -1.78 30.69 -4.75
C ASN A 87 -0.96 30.64 -3.47
N LEU A 88 -0.33 29.50 -3.17
CA LEU A 88 0.30 29.21 -1.88
C LEU A 88 1.69 28.61 -2.05
N ARG A 89 2.39 28.45 -0.93
CA ARG A 89 3.66 27.70 -0.90
C ARG A 89 3.38 26.24 -0.60
N VAL A 90 3.56 25.40 -1.62
CA VAL A 90 3.43 23.94 -1.52
C VAL A 90 4.81 23.33 -1.67
N PHE A 91 5.16 22.38 -0.81
CA PHE A 91 6.45 21.69 -0.84
C PHE A 91 6.27 20.20 -1.02
N ALA A 92 7.15 19.58 -1.77
CA ALA A 92 7.32 18.13 -1.82
C ALA A 92 8.17 17.68 -0.63
N TYR A 93 7.79 16.53 -0.05
CA TYR A 93 8.55 15.87 0.99
C TYR A 93 8.95 14.49 0.49
N PRO A 94 10.22 14.30 0.10
CA PRO A 94 10.71 12.99 -0.33
C PRO A 94 10.56 11.96 0.79
N PHE A 95 9.94 10.82 0.48
CA PHE A 95 9.78 9.71 1.41
C PHE A 95 11.03 8.83 1.37
N GLU A 96 12.04 9.29 2.09
CA GLU A 96 13.36 8.69 2.15
C GLU A 96 13.89 8.62 3.58
N ASP A 97 14.77 7.69 3.84
CA ASP A 97 15.50 7.65 5.10
C ASP A 97 16.40 8.90 5.24
N VAL A 98 16.29 9.56 6.39
CA VAL A 98 16.99 10.85 6.64
C VAL A 98 18.52 10.69 6.59
N ARG A 99 19.05 9.51 6.93
CA ARG A 99 20.50 9.25 7.02
C ARG A 99 21.06 8.68 5.72
N SER A 100 20.43 7.61 5.22
CA SER A 100 20.92 6.88 4.04
C SER A 100 20.47 7.50 2.72
N LYS A 101 19.44 8.36 2.75
CA LYS A 101 18.76 8.89 1.57
C LYS A 101 18.15 7.81 0.67
N ALA A 102 18.04 6.59 1.16
CA ALA A 102 17.32 5.53 0.47
C ALA A 102 15.82 5.76 0.55
N GLN A 103 15.12 5.55 -0.55
CA GLN A 103 13.66 5.64 -0.58
C GLN A 103 13.07 4.53 0.31
N HIS A 104 12.14 4.89 1.18
CA HIS A 104 11.40 3.92 1.97
C HIS A 104 10.42 3.12 1.12
N TYR A 105 10.06 1.96 1.63
CA TYR A 105 9.02 1.13 1.00
C TYR A 105 7.71 1.89 0.86
N TRP A 106 7.21 1.94 -0.35
CA TRP A 106 5.87 2.43 -0.67
C TRP A 106 5.33 1.69 -1.89
N ARG A 107 4.07 1.27 -1.82
CA ARG A 107 3.35 0.64 -2.93
C ARG A 107 1.98 1.27 -3.08
N ASP A 108 1.62 1.59 -4.31
CA ASP A 108 0.23 1.82 -4.66
C ASP A 108 -0.47 0.47 -4.84
N VAL A 109 -1.64 0.33 -4.21
CA VAL A 109 -2.46 -0.90 -4.25
C VAL A 109 -3.83 -0.62 -4.87
N GLY A 110 -3.88 0.32 -5.81
CA GLY A 110 -5.09 0.77 -6.48
C GLY A 110 -5.67 -0.23 -7.49
N THR A 111 -4.97 -1.32 -7.80
CA THR A 111 -5.46 -2.42 -8.66
C THR A 111 -5.46 -3.73 -7.90
N ILE A 112 -6.28 -4.71 -8.36
CA ILE A 112 -6.32 -6.06 -7.76
C ILE A 112 -4.95 -6.72 -7.84
N ASP A 113 -4.26 -6.59 -8.97
CA ASP A 113 -2.94 -7.18 -9.19
C ASP A 113 -1.90 -6.56 -8.24
N ALA A 114 -1.85 -5.22 -8.13
CA ALA A 114 -0.95 -4.54 -7.23
C ALA A 114 -1.22 -4.89 -5.74
N TYR A 115 -2.50 -5.00 -5.36
CA TYR A 115 -2.89 -5.47 -4.02
C TYR A 115 -2.42 -6.91 -3.77
N TYR A 116 -2.62 -7.81 -4.74
CA TYR A 116 -2.18 -9.20 -4.66
C TYR A 116 -0.66 -9.29 -4.52
N GLU A 117 0.08 -8.62 -5.40
CA GLU A 117 1.55 -8.63 -5.40
C GLU A 117 2.13 -8.07 -4.09
N ALA A 118 1.60 -6.96 -3.59
CA ALA A 118 2.06 -6.35 -2.33
C ALA A 118 1.85 -7.29 -1.13
N ASN A 119 0.72 -8.00 -1.07
CA ASN A 119 0.46 -8.99 -0.02
C ASN A 119 1.36 -10.22 -0.17
N MET A 120 1.50 -10.76 -1.38
CA MET A 120 2.33 -11.95 -1.63
C MET A 120 3.81 -11.67 -1.43
N GLU A 121 4.26 -10.43 -1.57
CA GLU A 121 5.62 -10.04 -1.23
C GLU A 121 5.94 -10.25 0.25
N LEU A 122 4.99 -10.05 1.16
CA LEU A 122 5.18 -10.27 2.60
C LEU A 122 5.48 -11.74 2.95
N VAL A 123 5.04 -12.68 2.10
CA VAL A 123 5.25 -14.12 2.29
C VAL A 123 6.67 -14.56 1.90
N ARG A 124 7.42 -13.73 1.17
CA ARG A 124 8.79 -14.04 0.76
C ARG A 124 9.74 -14.16 1.95
N VAL A 125 10.81 -14.95 1.78
CA VAL A 125 11.86 -15.12 2.80
C VAL A 125 12.52 -13.78 3.18
N SER A 126 12.70 -12.89 2.20
CA SER A 126 13.26 -11.56 2.40
C SER A 126 12.36 -10.53 1.73
N PRO A 127 11.28 -10.12 2.38
CA PRO A 127 10.39 -9.11 1.85
C PRO A 127 11.05 -7.72 1.90
N GLU A 128 10.70 -6.84 0.98
CA GLU A 128 11.16 -5.45 1.00
C GLU A 128 10.61 -4.71 2.23
N LEU A 129 9.33 -4.96 2.59
CA LEU A 129 8.73 -4.52 3.85
C LEU A 129 8.82 -5.64 4.89
N ASN A 130 9.71 -5.49 5.86
CA ASN A 130 9.81 -6.43 6.98
C ASN A 130 8.87 -6.01 8.12
N ILE A 131 7.72 -6.66 8.23
CA ILE A 131 6.75 -6.38 9.32
C ILE A 131 7.18 -6.94 10.68
N TYR A 132 8.28 -7.70 10.74
CA TYR A 132 8.90 -8.21 11.97
C TYR A 132 10.05 -7.33 12.47
N ASP A 133 10.26 -6.15 11.88
CA ASP A 133 11.31 -5.21 12.31
C ASP A 133 10.93 -4.59 13.67
N GLU A 134 11.62 -4.99 14.73
CA GLU A 134 11.41 -4.45 16.07
C GLU A 134 11.88 -3.00 16.22
N GLN A 135 12.75 -2.52 15.33
CA GLN A 135 13.23 -1.12 15.36
C GLN A 135 12.23 -0.16 14.73
N TRP A 136 11.34 -0.70 13.88
CA TRP A 136 10.26 0.08 13.28
C TRP A 136 8.94 -0.70 13.30
N PRO A 137 8.36 -0.90 14.48
CA PRO A 137 7.12 -1.67 14.62
C PRO A 137 5.94 -0.95 13.95
N ILE A 138 5.14 -1.72 13.22
CA ILE A 138 3.92 -1.21 12.61
C ILE A 138 2.80 -1.23 13.66
N TRP A 139 2.45 -0.05 14.16
CA TRP A 139 1.36 0.12 15.11
C TRP A 139 0.02 0.13 14.39
N THR A 140 -0.76 -0.92 14.58
CA THR A 140 -2.10 -1.05 14.02
C THR A 140 -3.02 -1.74 15.03
N TYR A 141 -4.32 -1.74 14.74
CA TYR A 141 -5.27 -2.49 15.55
C TYR A 141 -4.99 -4.00 15.44
N GLN A 142 -4.85 -4.64 16.58
CA GLN A 142 -4.69 -6.09 16.68
C GLN A 142 -5.74 -6.65 17.62
N GLU A 143 -6.62 -7.51 17.11
CA GLU A 143 -7.52 -8.28 17.97
C GLU A 143 -6.71 -9.24 18.86
N GLN A 144 -7.08 -9.37 20.12
CA GLN A 144 -6.54 -10.40 20.98
C GLN A 144 -7.15 -11.75 20.61
N LEU A 145 -6.44 -12.50 19.80
CA LEU A 145 -6.88 -13.80 19.28
C LEU A 145 -5.93 -14.90 19.75
N PRO A 146 -6.44 -16.14 19.92
CA PRO A 146 -5.56 -17.28 20.19
C PRO A 146 -4.61 -17.50 18.99
N PRO A 147 -3.47 -18.17 19.21
CA PRO A 147 -2.58 -18.56 18.11
C PRO A 147 -3.29 -19.37 17.04
N ALA A 148 -2.73 -19.34 15.82
CA ALA A 148 -3.18 -20.21 14.75
C ALA A 148 -2.99 -21.69 15.14
N LYS A 149 -3.97 -22.52 14.80
CA LYS A 149 -3.98 -23.95 15.14
C LYS A 149 -3.94 -24.81 13.88
N PHE A 150 -3.04 -25.79 13.88
CA PHE A 150 -2.89 -26.78 12.82
C PHE A 150 -3.22 -28.16 13.41
N VAL A 151 -4.18 -28.84 12.84
CA VAL A 151 -4.67 -30.16 13.21
C VAL A 151 -5.03 -30.88 11.93
N PHE A 152 -5.04 -32.02 11.87
CA PHE A 152 -4.65 -33.30 12.29
C PHE A 152 -3.27 -33.72 11.74
N ASP A 153 -2.78 -34.88 12.12
CA ASP A 153 -1.60 -35.55 11.53
C ASP A 153 -1.88 -37.06 11.49
N ASP A 154 -2.66 -37.45 10.51
CA ASP A 154 -2.94 -38.86 10.23
C ASP A 154 -2.64 -39.21 8.76
N GLU A 155 -2.76 -40.49 8.37
CA GLU A 155 -2.26 -41.00 7.09
C GLU A 155 -2.80 -40.23 5.86
N ASN A 156 -4.03 -39.74 5.93
CA ASN A 156 -4.73 -39.15 4.80
C ASN A 156 -4.96 -37.65 4.91
N ARG A 157 -4.63 -37.02 6.06
CA ARG A 157 -4.84 -35.58 6.28
C ARG A 157 -3.82 -35.01 7.24
N ARG A 158 -3.27 -33.88 6.87
CA ARG A 158 -2.33 -33.13 7.72
C ARG A 158 -2.59 -31.64 7.59
N GLY A 159 -2.86 -30.98 8.73
CA GLY A 159 -2.98 -29.52 8.78
C GLY A 159 -1.60 -28.89 8.75
N CYS A 160 -1.24 -28.21 7.62
CA CYS A 160 0.06 -27.56 7.50
C CYS A 160 -0.02 -26.27 6.66
N ALA A 161 0.96 -25.38 6.92
CA ALA A 161 1.21 -24.20 6.10
C ALA A 161 2.69 -24.15 5.74
N ILE A 162 3.00 -23.88 4.47
CA ILE A 162 4.36 -23.84 3.92
C ILE A 162 4.50 -22.54 3.12
N ASP A 163 5.58 -21.79 3.33
CA ASP A 163 5.83 -20.49 2.68
C ASP A 163 4.60 -19.60 2.73
N SER A 164 4.01 -19.46 3.92
CA SER A 164 2.71 -18.82 4.12
C SER A 164 2.69 -18.01 5.40
N MET A 165 1.88 -16.96 5.44
CA MET A 165 1.59 -16.21 6.65
C MET A 165 0.19 -16.55 7.15
N VAL A 166 0.08 -16.94 8.42
CA VAL A 166 -1.19 -17.35 9.06
C VAL A 166 -1.40 -16.54 10.32
N SER A 167 -2.42 -15.68 10.31
CA SER A 167 -2.74 -14.80 11.43
C SER A 167 -3.41 -15.53 12.59
N GLY A 168 -3.55 -14.84 13.73
CA GLY A 168 -4.19 -15.37 14.94
C GLY A 168 -5.63 -15.82 14.72
N GLY A 169 -6.08 -16.80 15.51
CA GLY A 169 -7.43 -17.34 15.46
C GLY A 169 -7.73 -18.27 14.28
N CYS A 170 -6.78 -18.50 13.38
CA CYS A 170 -6.95 -19.44 12.26
C CYS A 170 -6.95 -20.89 12.73
N ILE A 171 -7.70 -21.74 12.04
CA ILE A 171 -7.66 -23.20 12.20
C ILE A 171 -7.52 -23.84 10.84
N ILE A 172 -6.42 -24.56 10.63
CA ILE A 172 -6.17 -25.39 9.45
C ILE A 172 -6.35 -26.84 9.87
N SER A 173 -7.47 -27.44 9.43
CA SER A 173 -7.89 -28.79 9.79
C SER A 173 -7.59 -29.75 8.63
N GLY A 174 -6.65 -30.67 8.82
CA GLY A 174 -6.36 -31.72 7.85
C GLY A 174 -6.15 -31.25 6.41
N SER A 175 -5.63 -30.06 6.20
CA SER A 175 -5.55 -29.38 4.90
C SER A 175 -4.18 -28.72 4.70
N ARG A 176 -3.85 -28.47 3.43
CA ARG A 176 -2.60 -27.85 3.04
C ARG A 176 -2.80 -26.39 2.61
N VAL A 177 -2.02 -25.50 3.22
CA VAL A 177 -1.88 -24.11 2.82
C VAL A 177 -0.46 -23.91 2.28
N SER A 178 -0.29 -23.31 1.12
CA SER A 178 1.03 -23.03 0.54
C SER A 178 1.05 -21.68 -0.15
N ASN A 179 2.18 -20.98 -0.07
CA ASN A 179 2.40 -19.68 -0.71
C ASN A 179 1.22 -18.72 -0.55
N SER A 180 0.65 -18.64 0.65
CA SER A 180 -0.63 -17.95 0.87
C SER A 180 -0.58 -17.08 2.13
N LEU A 181 -1.46 -16.08 2.16
CA LEU A 181 -1.66 -15.22 3.31
C LEU A 181 -3.09 -15.39 3.83
N LEU A 182 -3.22 -15.88 5.06
CA LEU A 182 -4.48 -16.04 5.76
C LEU A 182 -4.62 -14.97 6.84
N PHE A 183 -5.63 -14.11 6.69
CA PHE A 183 -5.99 -13.14 7.72
C PHE A 183 -6.63 -13.82 8.94
N SER A 184 -6.99 -13.02 9.92
CA SER A 184 -7.46 -13.54 11.22
C SER A 184 -8.75 -14.36 11.11
N GLN A 185 -8.84 -15.40 11.96
CA GLN A 185 -10.03 -16.23 12.13
C GLN A 185 -10.47 -17.01 10.87
N VAL A 186 -9.56 -17.27 9.94
CA VAL A 186 -9.83 -18.13 8.78
C VAL A 186 -9.91 -19.60 9.23
N ARG A 187 -10.88 -20.35 8.68
CA ARG A 187 -11.02 -21.78 8.88
C ARG A 187 -10.88 -22.51 7.56
N VAL A 188 -9.98 -23.48 7.51
CA VAL A 188 -9.81 -24.39 6.36
C VAL A 188 -10.15 -25.78 6.85
N HIS A 189 -11.22 -26.37 6.28
CA HIS A 189 -11.70 -27.70 6.64
C HIS A 189 -10.93 -28.79 5.88
N ASP A 190 -11.15 -30.05 6.27
CA ASP A 190 -10.35 -31.20 5.90
C ASP A 190 -10.26 -31.43 4.37
N TYR A 191 -9.15 -31.99 3.93
CA TYR A 191 -8.89 -32.40 2.54
C TYR A 191 -8.89 -31.26 1.50
N SER A 192 -8.67 -30.03 1.96
CA SER A 192 -8.64 -28.85 1.10
C SER A 192 -7.21 -28.38 0.83
N THR A 193 -7.02 -27.68 -0.28
CA THR A 193 -5.75 -27.07 -0.67
C THR A 193 -5.94 -25.59 -0.94
N VAL A 194 -5.16 -24.76 -0.26
CA VAL A 194 -5.10 -23.32 -0.49
C VAL A 194 -3.70 -22.98 -1.00
N ASP A 195 -3.60 -22.52 -2.23
CA ASP A 195 -2.33 -22.18 -2.84
C ASP A 195 -2.38 -20.80 -3.50
N ARG A 196 -1.29 -20.02 -3.37
CA ARG A 196 -1.11 -18.68 -3.93
C ARG A 196 -2.35 -17.78 -3.77
N SER A 197 -2.85 -17.75 -2.55
CA SER A 197 -4.13 -17.11 -2.23
C SER A 197 -4.01 -16.11 -1.09
N ILE A 198 -4.82 -15.07 -1.15
CA ILE A 198 -5.05 -14.15 -0.04
C ILE A 198 -6.45 -14.40 0.48
N VAL A 199 -6.55 -14.88 1.72
CA VAL A 199 -7.83 -15.23 2.34
C VAL A 199 -8.15 -14.20 3.40
N LEU A 200 -9.23 -13.44 3.19
CA LEU A 200 -9.65 -12.33 4.06
C LEU A 200 -10.18 -12.84 5.41
N PRO A 201 -10.33 -11.95 6.42
CA PRO A 201 -10.72 -12.35 7.77
C PRO A 201 -12.05 -13.10 7.83
N ARG A 202 -12.13 -14.11 8.71
CA ARG A 202 -13.36 -14.88 9.01
C ARG A 202 -13.91 -15.70 7.83
N VAL A 203 -13.10 -15.93 6.81
CA VAL A 203 -13.47 -16.81 5.69
C VAL A 203 -13.45 -18.27 6.14
N HIS A 204 -14.43 -19.03 5.71
CA HIS A 204 -14.50 -20.48 5.88
C HIS A 204 -14.35 -21.15 4.51
N ILE A 205 -13.33 -22.00 4.39
CA ILE A 205 -13.10 -22.87 3.22
C ILE A 205 -13.61 -24.27 3.63
N GLY A 206 -14.53 -24.80 2.87
CA GLY A 206 -15.17 -26.10 3.14
C GLY A 206 -14.22 -27.28 2.97
N GLU A 207 -14.77 -28.47 3.09
CA GLU A 207 -14.03 -29.72 2.83
C GLU A 207 -13.88 -29.96 1.32
N HIS A 208 -12.77 -30.61 0.94
CA HIS A 208 -12.50 -31.01 -0.46
C HIS A 208 -12.48 -29.83 -1.48
N CYS A 209 -12.00 -28.64 -1.05
CA CYS A 209 -11.84 -27.46 -1.91
C CYS A 209 -10.41 -27.34 -2.50
#